data_00942b7990ef48ec3233e1e355736106
#
_entry.id   00942b7990ef48ec3233e1e355736106
#
_cell.length_a   1.000
_cell.length_b   1.000
_cell.length_c   1.000
_cell.angle_alpha   90.00
_cell.angle_beta   90.00
_cell.angle_gamma   90.00
#
_symmetry.space_group_name_H-M   'P 1'
#
loop_
_entity.id
_entity.type
_entity.pdbx_description
1 polymer ?
#
loop_
_entity_poly.entity_id
_entity_poly.type
_entity_poly.pdbx_seq_one_letter_code
_entity_poly.pdbx_strand_id
1 'polypeptide(L)'
;MAETPFKYNFLRYNQYGVLKAHWPLKFCLLFLCRHMLLLVALVAMGFRGGGGPEMTYLTPLLDKAFIISDLPALAVFYLIGARRPESKDLYRWIWRNGRALILASVAMYLGIVTLRNGLVLSNYAAVEWVMIAGNAVVAFYAWRSQFIRDLFNEFPPPVEEEEAEPES
;
A
#
# COMPACT_ATOMS: atom_id res chain seq x y z
N MET A 1 15.60 35.98 -8.22
CA MET A 1 14.54 35.12 -7.65
C MET A 1 15.22 33.82 -7.29
N ALA A 2 15.32 33.47 -6.00
CA ALA A 2 15.91 32.22 -5.59
C ALA A 2 14.98 31.09 -6.05
N GLU A 3 15.47 30.20 -6.91
CA GLU A 3 14.77 28.98 -7.32
C GLU A 3 14.53 28.17 -6.05
N THR A 4 13.26 27.94 -5.71
CA THR A 4 12.92 27.10 -4.59
C THR A 4 13.39 25.67 -4.93
N PRO A 5 14.25 25.02 -4.12
CA PRO A 5 14.80 23.69 -4.43
C PRO A 5 13.73 22.59 -4.40
N PHE A 6 12.47 22.95 -4.19
CA PHE A 6 11.36 22.02 -4.03
C PHE A 6 10.49 22.00 -5.31
N LYS A 7 10.39 20.82 -5.93
CA LYS A 7 9.54 20.57 -7.11
C LYS A 7 8.03 20.73 -6.81
N TYR A 8 7.62 20.51 -5.55
CA TYR A 8 6.24 20.59 -5.08
C TYR A 8 6.10 21.64 -3.98
N ASN A 9 4.86 22.00 -3.63
CA ASN A 9 4.59 22.92 -2.53
C ASN A 9 5.21 22.39 -1.22
N PHE A 10 5.86 23.27 -0.46
CA PHE A 10 6.56 22.98 0.80
C PHE A 10 5.71 22.17 1.79
N LEU A 11 4.40 22.43 1.86
CA LEU A 11 3.46 21.68 2.72
C LEU A 11 3.37 20.18 2.41
N ARG A 12 3.87 19.75 1.25
CA ARG A 12 3.90 18.35 0.84
C ARG A 12 5.13 17.59 1.33
N TYR A 13 6.06 18.27 1.98
CA TYR A 13 7.26 17.66 2.55
C TYR A 13 7.07 17.39 4.04
N ASN A 14 7.73 16.36 4.56
CA ASN A 14 7.76 16.06 5.98
C ASN A 14 8.94 16.79 6.65
N GLN A 15 9.12 16.58 7.96
CA GLN A 15 10.23 17.14 8.73
C GLN A 15 11.64 16.71 8.25
N TYR A 16 11.73 15.66 7.46
CA TYR A 16 12.97 15.13 6.87
C TYR A 16 13.20 15.61 5.43
N GLY A 17 12.41 16.56 4.93
CA GLY A 17 12.54 17.10 3.59
C GLY A 17 12.08 16.16 2.45
N VAL A 18 11.43 15.05 2.76
CA VAL A 18 10.91 14.11 1.75
C VAL A 18 9.40 14.21 1.58
N LEU A 19 8.90 13.86 0.39
CA LEU A 19 7.48 13.94 0.04
C LEU A 19 6.61 13.09 0.98
N LYS A 20 5.51 13.70 1.46
CA LYS A 20 4.47 12.99 2.22
C LYS A 20 3.59 12.16 1.30
N ALA A 21 3.21 10.97 1.76
CA ALA A 21 2.19 10.17 1.09
C ALA A 21 0.85 10.93 1.06
N HIS A 22 0.37 11.22 -0.15
CA HIS A 22 -0.87 11.96 -0.38
C HIS A 22 -2.12 11.10 -0.13
N TRP A 23 -3.25 11.73 0.18
CA TRP A 23 -4.52 11.06 0.46
C TRP A 23 -4.94 10.00 -0.58
N PRO A 24 -4.94 10.29 -1.90
CA PRO A 24 -5.30 9.29 -2.90
C PRO A 24 -4.47 8.00 -2.82
N LEU A 25 -3.16 8.10 -2.57
CA LEU A 25 -2.32 6.90 -2.40
C LEU A 25 -2.74 6.09 -1.17
N LYS A 26 -3.05 6.76 -0.05
CA LYS A 26 -3.51 6.09 1.18
C LYS A 26 -4.82 5.35 0.93
N PHE A 27 -5.77 5.96 0.21
CA PHE A 27 -7.02 5.31 -0.17
C PHE A 27 -6.79 4.11 -1.10
N CYS A 28 -5.90 4.23 -2.09
CA CYS A 28 -5.54 3.11 -2.95
C CYS A 28 -4.97 1.94 -2.15
N LEU A 29 -4.06 2.21 -1.22
CA LEU A 29 -3.47 1.18 -0.37
C LEU A 29 -4.50 0.57 0.58
N LEU A 30 -5.37 1.38 1.18
CA LEU A 30 -6.47 0.90 2.02
C LEU A 30 -7.42 -0.03 1.23
N PHE A 31 -7.74 0.36 -0.01
CA PHE A 31 -8.55 -0.45 -0.91
C PHE A 31 -7.86 -1.78 -1.26
N LEU A 32 -6.55 -1.78 -1.51
CA LEU A 32 -5.80 -3.00 -1.76
C LEU A 32 -5.69 -3.91 -0.53
N CYS A 33 -5.57 -3.34 0.67
CA CYS A 33 -5.47 -4.08 1.93
C CYS A 33 -6.84 -4.49 2.52
N ARG A 34 -7.93 -4.42 1.75
CA ARG A 34 -9.30 -4.62 2.24
C ARG A 34 -9.54 -5.99 2.87
N HIS A 35 -8.96 -7.08 2.32
CA HIS A 35 -9.15 -8.44 2.86
C HIS A 35 -8.43 -8.60 4.19
N MET A 36 -7.22 -8.01 4.32
CA MET A 36 -6.51 -7.93 5.60
C MET A 36 -7.29 -7.13 6.65
N LEU A 37 -7.89 -6.00 6.25
CA LEU A 37 -8.72 -5.19 7.16
C LEU A 37 -9.96 -5.95 7.61
N LEU A 38 -10.62 -6.67 6.70
CA LEU A 38 -11.74 -7.54 7.03
C LEU A 38 -11.32 -8.66 8.00
N LEU A 39 -10.16 -9.27 7.78
CA LEU A 39 -9.61 -10.27 8.69
C LEU A 39 -9.41 -9.70 10.09
N VAL A 40 -8.77 -8.55 10.20
CA VAL A 40 -8.54 -7.88 11.50
C VAL A 40 -9.88 -7.53 12.17
N ALA A 41 -10.85 -7.03 11.42
CA ALA A 41 -12.18 -6.72 11.94
C ALA A 41 -12.88 -7.97 12.47
N LEU A 42 -12.85 -9.10 11.76
CA LEU A 42 -13.42 -10.37 12.19
C LEU A 42 -12.77 -10.91 13.46
N VAL A 43 -11.44 -10.89 13.50
CA VAL A 43 -10.69 -11.31 14.69
C VAL A 43 -11.06 -10.42 15.88
N ALA A 44 -11.15 -9.11 15.69
CA ALA A 44 -11.53 -8.18 16.75
C ALA A 44 -12.98 -8.40 17.25
N MET A 45 -13.90 -8.75 16.36
CA MET A 45 -15.28 -9.12 16.73
C MET A 45 -15.33 -10.45 17.49
N GLY A 46 -14.56 -11.46 17.06
CA GLY A 46 -14.47 -12.75 17.72
C GLY A 46 -13.94 -12.65 19.15
N PHE A 47 -12.91 -11.83 19.38
CA PHE A 47 -12.38 -11.58 20.72
C PHE A 47 -13.36 -10.88 21.67
N ARG A 48 -14.36 -10.17 21.14
CA ARG A 48 -15.40 -9.52 21.95
C ARG A 48 -16.59 -10.43 22.31
N GLY A 49 -16.49 -11.75 22.07
CA GLY A 49 -17.55 -12.70 22.36
C GLY A 49 -18.76 -12.60 21.41
N GLY A 50 -18.62 -11.85 20.31
CA GLY A 50 -19.67 -11.62 19.33
C GLY A 50 -19.70 -12.66 18.20
N GLY A 51 -19.53 -13.95 18.51
CA GLY A 51 -19.69 -15.04 17.54
C GLY A 51 -21.15 -15.24 17.11
N GLY A 52 -21.81 -14.17 16.70
CA GLY A 52 -23.19 -14.20 16.19
C GLY A 52 -23.27 -14.76 14.75
N PRO A 53 -24.50 -15.02 14.27
CA PRO A 53 -24.75 -15.52 12.90
C PRO A 53 -24.15 -14.62 11.80
N GLU A 54 -23.89 -13.35 12.11
CA GLU A 54 -23.27 -12.38 11.21
C GLU A 54 -21.82 -12.76 10.81
N MET A 55 -21.07 -13.41 11.71
CA MET A 55 -19.73 -13.92 11.41
C MET A 55 -19.74 -14.99 10.32
N THR A 56 -20.77 -15.80 10.26
CA THR A 56 -20.91 -16.87 9.26
C THR A 56 -21.04 -16.31 7.84
N TYR A 57 -21.60 -15.11 7.68
CA TYR A 57 -21.71 -14.46 6.37
C TYR A 57 -20.42 -13.77 5.92
N LEU A 58 -19.57 -13.37 6.85
CA LEU A 58 -18.31 -12.67 6.53
C LEU A 58 -17.15 -13.64 6.28
N THR A 59 -17.18 -14.82 6.88
CA THR A 59 -16.12 -15.84 6.73
C THR A 59 -15.86 -16.27 5.29
N PRO A 60 -16.89 -16.45 4.40
CA PRO A 60 -16.66 -16.79 3.01
C PRO A 60 -15.98 -15.67 2.20
N LEU A 61 -16.05 -14.41 2.66
CA LEU A 61 -15.39 -13.28 2.02
C LEU A 61 -13.87 -13.24 2.31
N LEU A 62 -13.42 -14.03 3.29
CA LEU A 62 -12.03 -14.15 3.73
C LEU A 62 -11.34 -15.35 3.10
N ASP A 63 -11.25 -15.34 1.79
CA ASP A 63 -10.40 -16.32 1.15
C ASP A 63 -8.92 -16.00 1.35
N LYS A 64 -8.19 -17.02 1.83
CA LYS A 64 -6.73 -16.94 2.10
C LYS A 64 -5.93 -16.45 0.88
N ALA A 65 -6.36 -16.80 -0.33
CA ALA A 65 -5.70 -16.38 -1.55
C ALA A 65 -5.71 -14.85 -1.72
N PHE A 66 -6.85 -14.20 -1.43
CA PHE A 66 -6.94 -12.74 -1.51
C PHE A 66 -6.14 -12.03 -0.43
N ILE A 67 -6.01 -12.62 0.76
CA ILE A 67 -5.15 -12.07 1.83
C ILE A 67 -3.69 -12.03 1.36
N ILE A 68 -3.23 -13.06 0.63
CA ILE A 68 -1.87 -13.08 0.06
C ILE A 68 -1.68 -11.95 -0.94
N SER A 69 -2.70 -11.63 -1.75
CA SER A 69 -2.61 -10.51 -2.71
C SER A 69 -2.49 -9.13 -2.06
N ASP A 70 -2.93 -8.99 -0.80
CA ASP A 70 -2.85 -7.73 -0.07
C ASP A 70 -1.45 -7.47 0.54
N LEU A 71 -0.62 -8.53 0.72
CA LEU A 71 0.66 -8.41 1.41
C LEU A 71 1.63 -7.39 0.81
N PRO A 72 1.83 -7.31 -0.53
CA PRO A 72 2.72 -6.31 -1.10
C PRO A 72 2.24 -4.87 -0.84
N ALA A 73 0.93 -4.63 -0.93
CA ALA A 73 0.34 -3.32 -0.62
C ALA A 73 0.44 -2.99 0.86
N LEU A 74 0.27 -3.98 1.75
CA LEU A 74 0.42 -3.83 3.19
C LEU A 74 1.84 -3.42 3.59
N ALA A 75 2.86 -4.01 2.96
CA ALA A 75 4.26 -3.62 3.17
C ALA A 75 4.49 -2.14 2.84
N VAL A 76 3.95 -1.67 1.71
CA VAL A 76 4.04 -0.25 1.32
C VAL A 76 3.26 0.63 2.31
N PHE A 77 2.07 0.21 2.70
CA PHE A 77 1.23 0.95 3.66
C PHE A 77 1.92 1.14 5.01
N TYR A 78 2.53 0.09 5.54
CA TYR A 78 3.31 0.12 6.77
C TYR A 78 4.46 1.13 6.69
N LEU A 79 5.18 1.15 5.56
CA LEU A 79 6.32 2.02 5.38
C LEU A 79 5.97 3.51 5.28
N ILE A 80 4.73 3.88 4.99
CA ILE A 80 4.32 5.29 5.03
C ILE A 80 4.59 5.91 6.41
N GLY A 81 4.36 5.15 7.48
CA GLY A 81 4.63 5.60 8.86
C GLY A 81 6.04 5.31 9.36
N ALA A 82 6.73 4.33 8.76
CA ALA A 82 8.02 3.83 9.23
C ALA A 82 9.24 4.47 8.53
N ARG A 83 9.04 5.44 7.61
CA ARG A 83 10.13 6.14 6.92
C ARG A 83 10.86 7.10 7.86
N ARG A 84 12.01 6.67 8.33
CA ARG A 84 12.93 7.49 9.18
C ARG A 84 14.33 7.42 8.60
N PRO A 85 15.20 8.40 8.90
CA PRO A 85 16.63 8.37 8.51
C PRO A 85 17.34 7.11 9.00
N GLU A 86 16.99 6.64 10.21
CA GLU A 86 17.55 5.46 10.90
C GLU A 86 17.01 4.12 10.35
N SER A 87 16.15 4.16 9.34
CA SER A 87 15.50 2.95 8.83
C SER A 87 16.49 2.04 8.12
N LYS A 88 16.33 0.72 8.32
CA LYS A 88 17.15 -0.33 7.71
C LYS A 88 17.07 -0.28 6.17
N ASP A 89 18.12 -0.75 5.51
CA ASP A 89 18.21 -0.78 4.04
C ASP A 89 17.08 -1.56 3.38
N LEU A 90 16.56 -2.60 4.05
CA LEU A 90 15.38 -3.32 3.61
C LEU A 90 14.16 -2.40 3.41
N TYR A 91 13.92 -1.44 4.33
CA TYR A 91 12.81 -0.50 4.22
C TYR A 91 12.99 0.46 3.05
N ARG A 92 14.24 0.90 2.82
CA ARG A 92 14.61 1.72 1.65
C ARG A 92 14.38 0.96 0.35
N TRP A 93 14.75 -0.31 0.30
CA TRP A 93 14.55 -1.18 -0.87
C TRP A 93 13.06 -1.41 -1.14
N ILE A 94 12.26 -1.78 -0.13
CA ILE A 94 10.81 -1.97 -0.27
C ILE A 94 10.15 -0.67 -0.73
N TRP A 95 10.54 0.48 -0.15
CA TRP A 95 10.00 1.77 -0.54
C TRP A 95 10.31 2.11 -1.99
N ARG A 96 11.55 1.98 -2.43
CA ARG A 96 11.97 2.22 -3.82
C ARG A 96 11.17 1.37 -4.81
N ASN A 97 10.81 0.15 -4.43
CA ASN A 97 10.01 -0.77 -5.23
C ASN A 97 8.50 -0.64 -4.97
N GLY A 98 8.05 0.36 -4.22
CA GLY A 98 6.65 0.50 -3.79
C GLY A 98 5.64 0.52 -4.94
N ARG A 99 5.98 1.16 -6.09
CA ARG A 99 5.14 1.08 -7.30
C ARG A 99 4.97 -0.33 -7.82
N ALA A 100 6.07 -1.06 -7.92
CA ALA A 100 6.05 -2.47 -8.38
C ALA A 100 5.24 -3.34 -7.42
N LEU A 101 5.34 -3.12 -6.12
CA LEU A 101 4.58 -3.84 -5.10
C LEU A 101 3.08 -3.55 -5.19
N ILE A 102 2.67 -2.30 -5.43
CA ILE A 102 1.26 -1.95 -5.67
C ILE A 102 0.73 -2.67 -6.92
N LEU A 103 1.48 -2.63 -8.02
CA LEU A 103 1.10 -3.31 -9.26
C LEU A 103 1.09 -4.84 -9.10
N ALA A 104 2.03 -5.40 -8.34
CA ALA A 104 2.05 -6.83 -8.00
C ALA A 104 0.81 -7.24 -7.21
N SER A 105 0.39 -6.45 -6.22
CA SER A 105 -0.85 -6.68 -5.46
C SER A 105 -2.07 -6.73 -6.40
N VAL A 106 -2.19 -5.77 -7.32
CA VAL A 106 -3.26 -5.76 -8.32
C VAL A 106 -3.19 -6.99 -9.24
N ALA A 107 -1.99 -7.31 -9.75
CA ALA A 107 -1.80 -8.46 -10.65
C ALA A 107 -2.14 -9.79 -9.95
N MET A 108 -1.74 -9.97 -8.70
CA MET A 108 -2.07 -11.14 -7.89
C MET A 108 -3.59 -11.26 -7.70
N TYR A 109 -4.26 -10.16 -7.33
CA TYR A 109 -5.72 -10.13 -7.19
C TYR A 109 -6.42 -10.53 -8.47
N LEU A 110 -6.07 -9.90 -9.60
CA LEU A 110 -6.66 -10.21 -10.91
C LEU A 110 -6.37 -11.65 -11.33
N GLY A 111 -5.15 -12.15 -11.08
CA GLY A 111 -4.79 -13.54 -11.33
C GLY A 111 -5.66 -14.53 -10.55
N ILE A 112 -5.88 -14.29 -9.25
CA ILE A 112 -6.72 -15.13 -8.40
C ILE A 112 -8.17 -15.14 -8.90
N VAL A 113 -8.73 -13.97 -9.21
CA VAL A 113 -10.10 -13.85 -9.73
C VAL A 113 -10.24 -14.60 -11.06
N THR A 114 -9.28 -14.43 -11.96
CA THR A 114 -9.29 -15.11 -13.27
C THR A 114 -9.14 -16.63 -13.14
N LEU A 115 -8.28 -17.10 -12.25
CA LEU A 115 -8.10 -18.54 -12.00
C LEU A 115 -9.38 -19.20 -11.45
N ARG A 116 -10.19 -18.46 -10.70
CA ARG A 116 -11.45 -18.96 -10.12
C ARG A 116 -12.59 -19.00 -11.12
N ASN A 117 -12.78 -17.89 -11.83
CA ASN A 117 -13.96 -17.70 -12.69
C ASN A 117 -13.69 -18.13 -14.14
N GLY A 118 -12.41 -18.38 -14.47
CA GLY A 118 -11.99 -18.63 -15.86
C GLY A 118 -12.02 -17.35 -16.69
N LEU A 119 -11.92 -17.50 -18.01
CA LEU A 119 -11.96 -16.38 -18.96
C LEU A 119 -13.39 -16.08 -19.47
N VAL A 120 -14.40 -16.77 -18.94
CA VAL A 120 -15.79 -16.59 -19.36
C VAL A 120 -16.42 -15.45 -18.58
N LEU A 121 -16.71 -14.35 -19.26
CA LEU A 121 -17.21 -13.10 -18.66
C LEU A 121 -18.54 -13.26 -17.90
N SER A 122 -19.39 -14.22 -18.29
CA SER A 122 -20.66 -14.49 -17.62
C SER A 122 -20.52 -15.11 -16.23
N ASN A 123 -19.33 -15.62 -15.88
CA ASN A 123 -19.08 -16.23 -14.58
C ASN A 123 -18.80 -15.19 -13.47
N TYR A 124 -18.63 -13.93 -13.84
CA TYR A 124 -18.28 -12.87 -12.90
C TYR A 124 -19.52 -12.20 -12.32
N ALA A 125 -19.62 -12.18 -11.01
CA ALA A 125 -20.63 -11.44 -10.31
C ALA A 125 -20.44 -9.91 -10.47
N ALA A 126 -21.52 -9.13 -10.35
CA ALA A 126 -21.45 -7.67 -10.46
C ALA A 126 -20.43 -7.05 -9.47
N VAL A 127 -20.33 -7.60 -8.28
CA VAL A 127 -19.37 -7.19 -7.25
C VAL A 127 -17.93 -7.40 -7.71
N GLU A 128 -17.63 -8.49 -8.39
CA GLU A 128 -16.29 -8.78 -8.91
C GLU A 128 -15.89 -7.79 -9.99
N TRP A 129 -16.82 -7.40 -10.86
CA TRP A 129 -16.60 -6.35 -11.86
C TRP A 129 -16.25 -5.00 -11.21
N VAL A 130 -16.97 -4.62 -10.16
CA VAL A 130 -16.66 -3.40 -9.40
C VAL A 130 -15.26 -3.47 -8.79
N MET A 131 -14.89 -4.63 -8.23
CA MET A 131 -13.55 -4.82 -7.65
C MET A 131 -12.45 -4.82 -8.71
N ILE A 132 -12.68 -5.43 -9.88
CA ILE A 132 -11.75 -5.41 -11.01
C ILE A 132 -11.56 -3.97 -11.49
N ALA A 133 -12.65 -3.21 -11.67
CA ALA A 133 -12.59 -1.81 -12.05
C ALA A 133 -11.82 -0.96 -11.05
N GLY A 134 -12.07 -1.15 -9.75
CA GLY A 134 -11.31 -0.48 -8.69
C GLY A 134 -9.82 -0.79 -8.74
N ASN A 135 -9.44 -2.06 -8.93
CA ASN A 135 -8.04 -2.46 -9.10
C ASN A 135 -7.42 -1.84 -10.37
N ALA A 136 -8.15 -1.77 -11.48
CA ALA A 136 -7.69 -1.12 -12.71
C ALA A 136 -7.42 0.39 -12.49
N VAL A 137 -8.29 1.09 -11.76
CA VAL A 137 -8.10 2.50 -11.39
C VAL A 137 -6.83 2.66 -10.53
N VAL A 138 -6.62 1.80 -9.54
CA VAL A 138 -5.41 1.83 -8.71
C VAL A 138 -4.16 1.57 -9.55
N ALA A 139 -4.18 0.57 -10.43
CA ALA A 139 -3.06 0.27 -11.32
C ALA A 139 -2.75 1.46 -12.25
N PHE A 140 -3.78 2.04 -12.86
CA PHE A 140 -3.63 3.21 -13.73
C PHE A 140 -3.05 4.40 -12.97
N TYR A 141 -3.54 4.68 -11.78
CA TYR A 141 -3.03 5.74 -10.92
C TYR A 141 -1.56 5.50 -10.53
N ALA A 142 -1.21 4.30 -10.08
CA ALA A 142 0.16 3.94 -9.74
C ALA A 142 1.11 4.02 -10.95
N TRP A 143 0.61 3.65 -12.14
CA TRP A 143 1.38 3.69 -13.38
C TRP A 143 1.59 5.12 -13.89
N ARG A 144 0.52 5.92 -13.97
CA ARG A 144 0.51 7.23 -14.66
C ARG A 144 1.04 8.36 -13.80
N SER A 145 0.88 8.30 -12.49
CA SER A 145 1.17 9.41 -11.59
C SER A 145 2.68 9.67 -11.46
N GLN A 146 3.12 10.86 -11.90
CA GLN A 146 4.48 11.36 -11.69
C GLN A 146 4.75 11.56 -10.20
N PHE A 147 3.76 12.05 -9.45
CA PHE A 147 3.88 12.23 -8.00
C PHE A 147 4.22 10.92 -7.28
N ILE A 148 3.57 9.81 -7.65
CA ILE A 148 3.87 8.49 -7.06
C ILE A 148 5.29 8.06 -7.42
N ARG A 149 5.75 8.34 -8.65
CA ARG A 149 7.12 8.03 -9.07
C ARG A 149 8.14 8.79 -8.23
N ASP A 150 7.94 10.09 -8.07
CA ASP A 150 8.84 10.95 -7.30
C ASP A 150 8.81 10.55 -5.81
N LEU A 151 7.63 10.29 -5.25
CA LEU A 151 7.44 9.86 -3.86
C LEU A 151 8.23 8.58 -3.52
N PHE A 152 8.21 7.58 -4.39
CA PHE A 152 8.93 6.32 -4.15
C PHE A 152 10.44 6.41 -4.45
N ASN A 153 10.88 7.44 -5.13
CA ASN A 153 12.30 7.72 -5.32
C ASN A 153 12.91 8.48 -4.12
N GLU A 154 12.08 9.15 -3.31
CA GLU A 154 12.53 9.89 -2.15
C GLU A 154 12.46 9.05 -0.87
N PHE A 155 13.59 8.96 -0.19
CA PHE A 155 13.69 8.38 1.16
C PHE A 155 14.60 9.29 2.01
N PRO A 156 14.33 9.44 3.32
CA PRO A 156 15.20 10.25 4.18
C PRO A 156 16.66 9.77 4.08
N PRO A 157 17.64 10.70 3.95
CA PRO A 157 19.05 10.32 3.97
C PRO A 157 19.38 9.64 5.31
N PRO A 158 20.36 8.72 5.35
CA PRO A 158 20.85 8.19 6.61
C PRO A 158 21.37 9.34 7.46
N VAL A 159 21.25 9.20 8.78
CA VAL A 159 21.95 10.10 9.70
C VAL A 159 23.44 9.82 9.49
N GLU A 160 24.19 10.78 8.97
CA GLU A 160 25.65 10.73 9.04
C GLU A 160 25.98 10.78 10.54
N GLU A 161 26.55 9.69 11.07
CA GLU A 161 27.19 9.75 12.40
C GLU A 161 28.28 10.82 12.25
N GLU A 162 28.04 11.98 12.85
CA GLU A 162 29.03 13.03 12.98
C GLU A 162 30.22 12.34 13.66
N GLU A 163 31.27 12.04 12.87
CA GLU A 163 32.50 11.50 13.41
C GLU A 163 32.90 12.47 14.49
N ALA A 164 32.80 12.03 15.75
CA ALA A 164 33.25 12.79 16.90
C ALA A 164 34.71 13.13 16.63
N GLU A 165 34.98 14.39 16.24
CA GLU A 165 36.36 14.89 16.17
C GLU A 165 36.99 14.56 17.51
N PRO A 166 38.09 13.79 17.52
CA PRO A 166 38.79 13.56 18.79
C PRO A 166 39.26 14.91 19.31
N GLU A 167 38.64 15.33 20.42
CA GLU A 167 39.14 16.50 21.18
C GLU A 167 40.61 16.29 21.49
N SER A 168 41.43 17.04 20.80
CA SER A 168 42.89 17.10 20.98
C SER A 168 43.28 18.09 22.07
#